data_c6c9d0c6c3f8af8bb1026cc0f8e257f2
#
_entry.id   c6c9d0c6c3f8af8bb1026cc0f8e257f2
#
_cell.length_a   1.000
_cell.length_b   1.000
_cell.length_c   1.000
_cell.angle_alpha   90.00
_cell.angle_beta   90.00
_cell.angle_gamma   90.00
#
_symmetry.space_group_name_H-M   'P 1'
#
loop_
_entity.id
_entity.type
_entity.pdbx_description
1 polymer ?
#
loop_
_entity_poly.entity_id
_entity_poly.type
_entity_poly.pdbx_seq_one_letter_code
_entity_poly.pdbx_strand_id
1 'polypeptide(L)'
;MSHELDRLAATVKTELKRMLDAGASFADARLYDEDRSERLTLYDGNLETNYDANERGIGIRTLYKGAWGFAATADLASIPACFDKALANAKAATLLPGFPKDMGPAQPAKGRYRPPVRQDPFEVPTPEKLALLSGIDVKLKDNAVAHRYVTAHFQRRRIFYWNSEGTEVDRWQLNTFGSMAVMAPDPQGRTQRRSMELFCSGDGTRGWEWIADPNAFGGHAERIRKELAEIVPAETLPPAKRDVILLPGQGYLQTHETIGHALELDRILGYELSFAGGSHVRVEHIGKLRYGSDKLNARAGIVPNSPGTFGFDDEGTPQRDYYLIKNGILVNVLSSRTDLAEANAKAGRVAIKESGTAARACAFYRTPIDRMTNINIDPGSDGTLDDIIAATENGVILDVPVSWSIGSNREHFHFGTEIAWEVKNGKKTKVYKNPTYHGHTLEFWNSLDKVGSKATWCLEQVPNCGKGEPNQIMELGHGIPVMRFRNVDTGEKE
;
A
#
# COMPACT_ATOMS: atom_id res chain seq x y z
N MET A 1 20.47 -21.46 11.74
CA MET A 1 20.79 -20.04 11.98
C MET A 1 22.30 -19.94 12.12
N SER A 2 22.92 -18.80 11.79
CA SER A 2 24.35 -18.61 12.03
C SER A 2 24.59 -18.46 13.54
N HIS A 3 25.79 -18.84 14.04
CA HIS A 3 26.18 -18.67 15.45
C HIS A 3 26.02 -17.20 15.94
N GLU A 4 26.08 -16.24 15.04
CA GLU A 4 25.86 -14.82 15.35
C GLU A 4 24.40 -14.55 15.68
N LEU A 5 23.45 -15.00 14.87
CA LEU A 5 22.02 -14.80 15.10
C LEU A 5 21.56 -15.47 16.41
N ASP A 6 22.07 -16.64 16.73
CA ASP A 6 21.75 -17.31 17.99
C ASP A 6 22.23 -16.49 19.20
N ARG A 7 23.44 -15.88 19.12
CA ARG A 7 23.96 -14.99 20.16
C ARG A 7 23.13 -13.71 20.27
N LEU A 8 22.77 -13.07 19.15
CA LEU A 8 21.93 -11.88 19.14
C LEU A 8 20.57 -12.17 19.75
N ALA A 9 19.92 -13.27 19.39
CA ALA A 9 18.66 -13.68 19.96
C ALA A 9 18.75 -13.92 21.48
N ALA A 10 19.83 -14.56 21.97
CA ALA A 10 20.06 -14.76 23.39
C ALA A 10 20.24 -13.44 24.14
N THR A 11 21.03 -12.50 23.57
CA THR A 11 21.20 -11.15 24.13
C THR A 11 19.86 -10.42 24.21
N VAL A 12 19.09 -10.38 23.12
CA VAL A 12 17.78 -9.72 23.09
C VAL A 12 16.83 -10.30 24.15
N LYS A 13 16.74 -11.62 24.26
CA LYS A 13 15.87 -12.28 25.25
C LYS A 13 16.28 -11.94 26.70
N THR A 14 17.57 -11.86 26.97
CA THR A 14 18.08 -11.44 28.28
C THR A 14 17.68 -9.99 28.59
N GLU A 15 17.82 -9.11 27.61
CA GLU A 15 17.48 -7.70 27.75
C GLU A 15 15.97 -7.46 27.91
N LEU A 16 15.14 -8.19 27.15
CA LEU A 16 13.67 -8.14 27.30
C LEU A 16 13.24 -8.46 28.72
N LYS A 17 13.84 -9.52 29.34
CA LYS A 17 13.57 -9.86 30.73
C LYS A 17 14.04 -8.72 31.66
N ARG A 18 15.24 -8.18 31.46
CA ARG A 18 15.77 -7.05 32.24
C ARG A 18 14.87 -5.82 32.19
N MET A 19 14.20 -5.54 31.05
CA MET A 19 13.23 -4.45 30.96
C MET A 19 12.01 -4.67 31.85
N LEU A 20 11.47 -5.91 31.88
CA LEU A 20 10.37 -6.25 32.79
C LEU A 20 10.79 -6.11 34.25
N ASP A 21 11.97 -6.62 34.61
CA ASP A 21 12.53 -6.51 35.97
C ASP A 21 12.73 -5.02 36.37
N ALA A 22 12.98 -4.13 35.40
CA ALA A 22 13.09 -2.68 35.61
C ALA A 22 11.73 -1.93 35.62
N GLY A 23 10.61 -2.66 35.59
CA GLY A 23 9.24 -2.17 35.72
C GLY A 23 8.54 -1.81 34.41
N ALA A 24 9.08 -2.17 33.25
CA ALA A 24 8.37 -2.04 32.00
C ALA A 24 7.20 -3.05 31.95
N SER A 25 6.06 -2.64 31.40
CA SER A 25 4.91 -3.52 31.15
C SER A 25 5.05 -4.36 29.89
N PHE A 26 5.85 -3.87 28.91
CA PHE A 26 6.14 -4.54 27.67
C PHE A 26 7.46 -4.04 27.07
N ALA A 27 8.15 -4.90 26.35
CA ALA A 27 9.30 -4.51 25.51
C ALA A 27 9.36 -5.41 24.27
N ASP A 28 9.87 -4.85 23.17
CA ASP A 28 10.13 -5.60 21.94
C ASP A 28 11.42 -5.16 21.24
N ALA A 29 11.87 -6.02 20.33
CA ALA A 29 13.04 -5.78 19.49
C ALA A 29 12.80 -6.32 18.08
N ARG A 30 13.11 -5.50 17.07
CA ARG A 30 13.04 -5.83 15.65
C ARG A 30 14.42 -5.72 15.03
N LEU A 31 15.03 -6.84 14.72
CA LEU A 31 16.31 -6.91 14.01
C LEU A 31 16.04 -7.02 12.50
N TYR A 32 16.41 -6.00 11.75
CA TYR A 32 16.57 -6.08 10.31
C TYR A 32 17.95 -6.69 10.03
N ASP A 33 17.97 -8.00 9.81
CA ASP A 33 19.20 -8.74 9.47
C ASP A 33 19.63 -8.44 8.04
N GLU A 34 18.66 -8.10 7.19
CA GLU A 34 18.84 -7.63 5.83
C GLU A 34 17.69 -6.67 5.48
N ASP A 35 18.01 -5.52 4.90
CA ASP A 35 17.10 -4.63 4.18
C ASP A 35 17.80 -4.18 2.90
N ARG A 36 17.70 -4.99 1.85
CA ARG A 36 18.36 -4.78 0.57
C ARG A 36 17.40 -4.25 -0.46
N SER A 37 17.81 -3.21 -1.18
CA SER A 37 17.05 -2.58 -2.25
C SER A 37 17.93 -2.39 -3.47
N GLU A 38 17.44 -2.78 -4.66
CA GLU A 38 18.10 -2.59 -5.95
C GLU A 38 17.13 -1.94 -6.92
N ARG A 39 17.55 -0.87 -7.60
CA ARG A 39 16.77 -0.20 -8.64
C ARG A 39 17.60 0.02 -9.89
N LEU A 40 17.05 -0.35 -11.04
CA LEU A 40 17.59 -0.11 -12.37
C LEU A 40 16.56 0.67 -13.18
N THR A 41 16.96 1.81 -13.74
CA THR A 41 16.10 2.62 -14.61
C THR A 41 16.84 2.95 -15.91
N LEU A 42 16.19 2.65 -17.03
CA LEU A 42 16.57 3.16 -18.34
C LEU A 42 15.67 4.36 -18.69
N TYR A 43 16.27 5.47 -19.11
CA TYR A 43 15.61 6.64 -19.67
C TYR A 43 16.11 6.88 -21.09
N ASP A 44 15.22 6.86 -22.06
CA ASP A 44 15.53 6.94 -23.50
C ASP A 44 16.64 5.94 -23.95
N GLY A 45 16.65 4.77 -23.36
CA GLY A 45 17.62 3.70 -23.63
C GLY A 45 18.95 3.82 -22.89
N ASN A 46 19.16 4.88 -22.11
CA ASN A 46 20.37 5.08 -21.32
C ASN A 46 20.14 4.69 -19.86
N LEU A 47 21.13 4.09 -19.24
CA LEU A 47 21.10 3.74 -17.82
C LEU A 47 21.17 5.04 -16.98
N GLU A 48 20.05 5.43 -16.37
CA GLU A 48 19.92 6.60 -15.51
C GLU A 48 20.16 6.25 -14.05
N THR A 49 19.59 5.14 -13.59
CA THR A 49 19.71 4.70 -12.19
C THR A 49 20.24 3.29 -12.13
N ASN A 50 21.29 3.12 -11.34
CA ASN A 50 21.83 1.84 -10.87
C ASN A 50 22.13 1.99 -9.37
N TYR A 51 21.20 1.54 -8.55
CA TYR A 51 21.24 1.66 -7.10
C TYR A 51 21.15 0.29 -6.45
N ASP A 52 22.06 -0.03 -5.54
CA ASP A 52 22.03 -1.22 -4.68
C ASP A 52 22.49 -0.80 -3.28
N ALA A 53 21.66 -1.01 -2.29
CA ALA A 53 21.96 -0.72 -0.89
C ALA A 53 21.43 -1.83 0.01
N ASN A 54 22.12 -2.03 1.12
CA ASN A 54 21.71 -2.96 2.15
C ASN A 54 21.95 -2.34 3.52
N GLU A 55 20.91 -2.35 4.37
CA GLU A 55 20.96 -1.84 5.73
C GLU A 55 20.76 -2.99 6.73
N ARG A 56 21.37 -2.85 7.91
CA ARG A 56 21.26 -3.78 9.02
C ARG A 56 21.19 -3.01 10.33
N GLY A 57 20.30 -3.42 11.24
CA GLY A 57 20.19 -2.78 12.55
C GLY A 57 19.00 -3.27 13.34
N ILE A 58 18.87 -2.79 14.57
CA ILE A 58 17.83 -3.18 15.51
C ILE A 58 17.09 -1.97 16.05
N GLY A 59 15.76 -2.04 16.08
CA GLY A 59 14.89 -1.09 16.76
C GLY A 59 14.28 -1.73 18.00
N ILE A 60 14.25 -0.99 19.10
CA ILE A 60 13.81 -1.46 20.43
C ILE A 60 12.74 -0.51 20.95
N ARG A 61 11.61 -1.08 21.41
CA ARG A 61 10.59 -0.33 22.12
C ARG A 61 10.44 -0.83 23.55
N THR A 62 10.11 0.07 24.43
CA THR A 62 9.79 -0.24 25.84
C THR A 62 8.57 0.53 26.27
N LEU A 63 7.58 -0.13 26.86
CA LEU A 63 6.38 0.49 27.43
C LEU A 63 6.53 0.57 28.94
N TYR A 64 6.51 1.80 29.48
CA TYR A 64 6.66 2.04 30.92
C TYR A 64 5.54 2.99 31.41
N LYS A 65 4.69 2.50 32.31
CA LYS A 65 3.55 3.27 32.86
C LYS A 65 2.69 3.94 31.77
N GLY A 66 2.39 3.21 30.68
CA GLY A 66 1.59 3.69 29.58
C GLY A 66 2.28 4.60 28.58
N ALA A 67 3.59 4.83 28.71
CA ALA A 67 4.36 5.64 27.79
C ALA A 67 5.38 4.80 27.02
N TRP A 68 5.44 5.00 25.69
CA TRP A 68 6.42 4.37 24.83
C TRP A 68 7.76 5.09 24.82
N GLY A 69 8.84 4.32 24.88
CA GLY A 69 10.18 4.77 24.53
C GLY A 69 10.74 3.93 23.38
N PHE A 70 11.49 4.55 22.52
CA PHE A 70 12.12 3.93 21.35
C PHE A 70 13.60 4.31 21.28
N ALA A 71 14.42 3.34 20.86
CA ALA A 71 15.81 3.57 20.46
C ALA A 71 16.19 2.58 19.36
N ALA A 72 17.16 2.93 18.53
CA ALA A 72 17.65 2.06 17.46
C ALA A 72 19.17 2.20 17.30
N THR A 73 19.80 1.14 16.77
CA THR A 73 21.24 1.14 16.50
C THR A 73 21.57 0.20 15.32
N ALA A 74 22.51 0.60 14.49
CA ALA A 74 23.17 -0.26 13.50
C ALA A 74 24.33 -1.06 14.11
N ASP A 75 24.87 -0.62 15.25
CA ASP A 75 25.90 -1.34 15.99
C ASP A 75 25.26 -2.40 16.89
N LEU A 76 25.26 -3.65 16.45
CA LEU A 76 24.64 -4.75 17.16
C LEU A 76 25.39 -5.14 18.47
N ALA A 77 26.62 -4.68 18.68
CA ALA A 77 27.31 -4.84 19.95
C ALA A 77 26.72 -3.92 21.03
N SER A 78 26.08 -2.83 20.65
CA SER A 78 25.46 -1.85 21.53
C SER A 78 23.99 -2.17 21.90
N ILE A 79 23.48 -3.37 21.62
CA ILE A 79 22.10 -3.78 21.93
C ILE A 79 21.72 -3.48 23.39
N PRO A 80 22.50 -3.86 24.43
CA PRO A 80 22.14 -3.59 25.82
C PRO A 80 21.98 -2.07 26.10
N ALA A 81 22.87 -1.24 25.61
CA ALA A 81 22.79 0.21 25.75
C ALA A 81 21.57 0.80 25.01
N CYS A 82 21.18 0.19 23.89
CA CYS A 82 19.98 0.59 23.14
C CYS A 82 18.70 0.30 23.94
N PHE A 83 18.62 -0.83 24.66
CA PHE A 83 17.52 -1.13 25.59
C PHE A 83 17.47 -0.11 26.75
N ASP A 84 18.63 0.24 27.34
CA ASP A 84 18.69 1.28 28.39
C ASP A 84 18.15 2.62 27.90
N LYS A 85 18.53 3.01 26.67
CA LYS A 85 18.06 4.26 26.05
C LYS A 85 16.55 4.21 25.78
N ALA A 86 16.02 3.10 25.28
CA ALA A 86 14.59 2.93 25.07
C ALA A 86 13.80 3.05 26.39
N LEU A 87 14.27 2.41 27.47
CA LEU A 87 13.65 2.54 28.79
C LEU A 87 13.74 3.96 29.35
N ALA A 88 14.89 4.64 29.19
CA ALA A 88 15.06 6.02 29.63
C ALA A 88 14.10 6.96 28.89
N ASN A 89 13.94 6.78 27.58
CA ASN A 89 12.98 7.52 26.77
C ASN A 89 11.53 7.25 27.20
N ALA A 90 11.17 6.00 27.50
CA ALA A 90 9.85 5.65 28.03
C ALA A 90 9.56 6.34 29.37
N LYS A 91 10.53 6.32 30.30
CA LYS A 91 10.42 7.02 31.60
C LYS A 91 10.25 8.52 31.42
N ALA A 92 11.01 9.16 30.53
CA ALA A 92 10.87 10.56 30.24
C ALA A 92 9.51 10.90 29.61
N ALA A 93 9.02 10.05 28.71
CA ALA A 93 7.73 10.22 28.03
C ALA A 93 6.52 10.15 28.98
N THR A 94 6.65 9.54 30.17
CA THR A 94 5.58 9.58 31.20
C THR A 94 5.24 10.98 31.70
N LEU A 95 6.11 11.95 31.45
CA LEU A 95 5.91 13.37 31.83
C LEU A 95 5.07 14.13 30.78
N LEU A 96 4.85 13.53 29.60
CA LEU A 96 4.10 14.15 28.52
C LEU A 96 2.61 13.81 28.65
N PRO A 97 1.70 14.74 28.28
CA PRO A 97 0.29 14.44 28.23
C PRO A 97 0.01 13.43 27.11
N GLY A 98 -0.93 12.53 27.34
CA GLY A 98 -1.37 11.54 26.35
C GLY A 98 -2.25 10.47 26.95
N PHE A 99 -2.85 9.65 26.11
CA PHE A 99 -3.61 8.48 26.55
C PHE A 99 -2.61 7.37 26.97
N PRO A 100 -2.74 6.79 28.18
CA PRO A 100 -1.86 5.70 28.59
C PRO A 100 -2.04 4.49 27.68
N LYS A 101 -0.97 4.07 27.01
CA LYS A 101 -0.99 2.91 26.12
C LYS A 101 -0.94 1.59 26.90
N ASP A 102 -1.56 0.56 26.31
CA ASP A 102 -1.57 -0.80 26.82
C ASP A 102 -1.58 -1.76 25.62
N MET A 103 -0.81 -2.83 25.68
CA MET A 103 -0.79 -3.88 24.64
C MET A 103 -1.98 -4.85 24.74
N GLY A 104 -2.82 -4.69 25.75
CA GLY A 104 -3.91 -5.64 26.03
C GLY A 104 -3.40 -7.03 26.42
N PRO A 105 -4.24 -8.05 26.33
CA PRO A 105 -3.84 -9.42 26.67
C PRO A 105 -2.67 -9.92 25.83
N ALA A 106 -1.75 -10.64 26.45
CA ALA A 106 -0.61 -11.25 25.79
C ALA A 106 -1.06 -12.17 24.64
N GLN A 107 -0.39 -12.06 23.50
CA GLN A 107 -0.66 -12.84 22.29
C GLN A 107 0.65 -13.43 21.74
N PRO A 108 1.32 -14.33 22.47
CA PRO A 108 2.59 -14.87 22.04
C PRO A 108 2.42 -15.69 20.75
N ALA A 109 3.29 -15.43 19.77
CA ALA A 109 3.33 -16.15 18.52
C ALA A 109 4.75 -16.63 18.21
N LYS A 110 4.88 -17.82 17.64
CA LYS A 110 6.16 -18.34 17.14
C LYS A 110 5.96 -18.79 15.71
N GLY A 111 6.80 -18.30 14.80
CA GLY A 111 6.63 -18.69 13.43
C GLY A 111 7.66 -18.13 12.47
N ARG A 112 7.53 -18.63 11.24
CA ARG A 112 8.31 -18.16 10.09
C ARG A 112 7.38 -17.81 8.96
N TYR A 113 7.71 -16.73 8.26
CA TYR A 113 7.05 -16.35 7.02
C TYR A 113 8.07 -16.26 5.88
N ARG A 114 7.72 -16.81 4.74
CA ARG A 114 8.47 -16.73 3.49
C ARG A 114 7.50 -16.44 2.35
N PRO A 115 7.74 -15.39 1.55
CA PRO A 115 6.92 -15.18 0.37
C PRO A 115 7.16 -16.29 -0.64
N PRO A 116 6.15 -16.73 -1.39
CA PRO A 116 6.35 -17.69 -2.47
C PRO A 116 7.06 -17.01 -3.66
N VAL A 117 8.29 -17.40 -3.93
CA VAL A 117 9.18 -16.89 -4.99
C VAL A 117 9.81 -18.06 -5.69
N ARG A 118 9.81 -18.05 -7.04
CA ARG A 118 10.49 -19.09 -7.85
C ARG A 118 11.95 -18.75 -8.04
N GLN A 119 12.25 -17.49 -8.38
CA GLN A 119 13.61 -17.01 -8.59
C GLN A 119 13.81 -15.66 -7.88
N ASP A 120 14.78 -15.64 -6.96
CA ASP A 120 15.13 -14.41 -6.25
C ASP A 120 15.80 -13.42 -7.22
N PRO A 121 15.30 -12.21 -7.40
CA PRO A 121 15.90 -11.23 -8.30
C PRO A 121 17.32 -10.82 -7.90
N PHE A 122 17.70 -10.94 -6.62
CA PHE A 122 19.06 -10.64 -6.16
C PHE A 122 20.09 -11.73 -6.54
N GLU A 123 19.63 -12.88 -7.03
CA GLU A 123 20.48 -13.94 -7.60
C GLU A 123 20.66 -13.80 -9.12
N VAL A 124 19.93 -12.88 -9.76
CA VAL A 124 20.03 -12.61 -11.19
C VAL A 124 21.14 -11.58 -11.46
N PRO A 125 22.07 -11.83 -12.38
CA PRO A 125 23.13 -10.89 -12.71
C PRO A 125 22.59 -9.57 -13.29
N THR A 126 23.16 -8.43 -12.86
CA THR A 126 22.75 -7.10 -13.36
C THR A 126 22.78 -7.00 -14.90
N PRO A 127 23.73 -7.57 -15.66
CA PRO A 127 23.69 -7.55 -17.11
C PRO A 127 22.43 -8.21 -17.72
N GLU A 128 21.93 -9.30 -17.10
CA GLU A 128 20.69 -9.96 -17.55
C GLU A 128 19.47 -9.08 -17.30
N LYS A 129 19.40 -8.43 -16.13
CA LYS A 129 18.35 -7.45 -15.81
C LYS A 129 18.34 -6.29 -16.81
N LEU A 130 19.50 -5.72 -17.11
CA LEU A 130 19.65 -4.62 -18.07
C LEU A 130 19.29 -5.06 -19.50
N ALA A 131 19.63 -6.27 -19.91
CA ALA A 131 19.25 -6.80 -21.22
C ALA A 131 17.72 -6.89 -21.36
N LEU A 132 17.02 -7.36 -20.32
CA LEU A 132 15.56 -7.39 -20.30
C LEU A 132 14.97 -5.99 -20.42
N LEU A 133 15.42 -5.05 -19.59
CA LEU A 133 14.91 -3.66 -19.60
C LEU A 133 15.17 -2.98 -20.94
N SER A 134 16.35 -3.19 -21.54
CA SER A 134 16.69 -2.69 -22.88
C SER A 134 15.77 -3.26 -23.95
N GLY A 135 15.44 -4.56 -23.86
CA GLY A 135 14.49 -5.19 -24.77
C GLY A 135 13.08 -4.60 -24.68
N ILE A 136 12.65 -4.18 -23.49
CA ILE A 136 11.37 -3.48 -23.29
C ILE A 136 11.47 -2.05 -23.82
N ASP A 137 12.53 -1.32 -23.49
CA ASP A 137 12.78 0.05 -23.98
C ASP A 137 12.70 0.15 -25.51
N VAL A 138 13.29 -0.81 -26.22
CA VAL A 138 13.21 -0.87 -27.70
C VAL A 138 11.76 -0.99 -28.19
N LYS A 139 10.90 -1.75 -27.50
CA LYS A 139 9.47 -1.87 -27.87
C LYS A 139 8.68 -0.58 -27.62
N LEU A 140 9.12 0.24 -26.66
CA LEU A 140 8.50 1.55 -26.37
C LEU A 140 8.92 2.63 -27.39
N LYS A 141 9.99 2.44 -28.12
CA LYS A 141 10.50 3.41 -29.08
C LYS A 141 9.57 3.57 -30.28
N ASP A 142 9.23 4.83 -30.60
CA ASP A 142 8.45 5.23 -31.76
C ASP A 142 8.73 6.69 -32.11
N ASN A 143 8.46 7.12 -33.33
CA ASN A 143 8.62 8.51 -33.75
C ASN A 143 7.65 9.46 -33.03
N ALA A 144 6.51 8.95 -32.56
CA ALA A 144 5.53 9.71 -31.77
C ALA A 144 5.85 9.77 -30.28
N VAL A 145 6.90 9.09 -29.81
CA VAL A 145 7.34 9.06 -28.42
C VAL A 145 8.54 9.97 -28.24
N ALA A 146 8.38 11.04 -27.47
CA ALA A 146 9.46 11.97 -27.16
C ALA A 146 10.40 11.41 -26.08
N HIS A 147 9.81 10.84 -25.01
CA HIS A 147 10.56 10.26 -23.91
C HIS A 147 9.94 8.95 -23.46
N ARG A 148 10.76 8.05 -22.93
CA ARG A 148 10.33 6.77 -22.38
C ARG A 148 11.21 6.35 -21.21
N TYR A 149 10.65 5.61 -20.26
CA TYR A 149 11.44 4.96 -19.25
C TYR A 149 10.96 3.54 -18.97
N VAL A 150 11.88 2.72 -18.48
CA VAL A 150 11.62 1.38 -17.97
C VAL A 150 12.40 1.21 -16.66
N THR A 151 11.70 0.83 -15.61
CA THR A 151 12.30 0.63 -14.28
C THR A 151 12.01 -0.77 -13.75
N ALA A 152 13.00 -1.39 -13.13
CA ALA A 152 12.82 -2.50 -12.21
C ALA A 152 13.33 -2.10 -10.82
N HIS A 153 12.56 -2.44 -9.79
CA HIS A 153 12.92 -2.21 -8.40
C HIS A 153 12.67 -3.48 -7.60
N PHE A 154 13.67 -3.92 -6.87
CA PHE A 154 13.63 -5.11 -6.03
C PHE A 154 13.94 -4.72 -4.59
N GLN A 155 13.24 -5.35 -3.66
CA GLN A 155 13.50 -5.16 -2.24
C GLN A 155 13.38 -6.50 -1.53
N ARG A 156 14.39 -6.82 -0.72
CA ARG A 156 14.39 -8.02 0.12
C ARG A 156 14.71 -7.64 1.55
N ARG A 157 13.82 -8.03 2.48
CA ARG A 157 14.00 -7.81 3.91
C ARG A 157 13.97 -9.12 4.64
N ARG A 158 14.85 -9.27 5.63
CA ARG A 158 14.77 -10.31 6.64
C ARG A 158 14.67 -9.68 8.02
N ILE A 159 13.59 -9.96 8.72
CA ILE A 159 13.27 -9.35 10.00
C ILE A 159 13.05 -10.42 11.05
N PHE A 160 13.80 -10.33 12.13
CA PHE A 160 13.53 -11.08 13.35
C PHE A 160 12.84 -10.17 14.36
N TYR A 161 11.82 -10.70 14.99
CA TYR A 161 11.07 -10.00 16.01
C TYR A 161 10.97 -10.83 17.28
N TRP A 162 11.22 -10.19 18.41
CA TRP A 162 11.06 -10.77 19.76
C TRP A 162 10.35 -9.77 20.66
N ASN A 163 9.51 -10.25 21.57
CA ASN A 163 8.92 -9.43 22.62
C ASN A 163 8.94 -10.11 23.98
N SER A 164 8.63 -9.35 25.01
CA SER A 164 8.60 -9.78 26.41
C SER A 164 7.46 -10.75 26.75
N GLU A 165 6.49 -10.93 25.84
CA GLU A 165 5.40 -11.92 25.97
C GLU A 165 5.77 -13.30 25.42
N GLY A 166 6.97 -13.46 24.86
CA GLY A 166 7.46 -14.71 24.30
C GLY A 166 7.21 -14.91 22.81
N THR A 167 6.84 -13.87 22.09
CA THR A 167 6.79 -13.90 20.62
C THR A 167 8.18 -14.01 20.03
N GLU A 168 8.32 -14.89 19.03
CA GLU A 168 9.55 -15.11 18.26
C GLU A 168 9.21 -15.35 16.80
N VAL A 169 9.54 -14.39 15.92
CA VAL A 169 9.21 -14.43 14.49
C VAL A 169 10.45 -14.24 13.63
N ASP A 170 10.58 -15.04 12.57
CA ASP A 170 11.56 -14.91 11.49
C ASP A 170 10.78 -14.75 10.18
N ARG A 171 10.73 -13.52 9.65
CA ARG A 171 9.99 -13.24 8.42
C ARG A 171 10.88 -12.67 7.33
N TRP A 172 10.55 -13.07 6.11
CA TRP A 172 11.10 -12.48 4.90
C TRP A 172 10.01 -11.72 4.15
N GLN A 173 10.43 -10.67 3.49
CA GLN A 173 9.65 -9.98 2.47
C GLN A 173 10.51 -9.90 1.21
N LEU A 174 9.88 -10.11 0.06
CA LEU A 174 10.51 -9.88 -1.23
C LEU A 174 9.48 -9.18 -2.11
N ASN A 175 9.82 -8.00 -2.58
CA ASN A 175 8.99 -7.17 -3.42
C ASN A 175 9.69 -6.97 -4.76
N THR A 176 8.96 -7.18 -5.85
CA THR A 176 9.41 -6.92 -7.22
C THR A 176 8.44 -5.94 -7.86
N PHE A 177 8.96 -4.81 -8.30
CA PHE A 177 8.18 -3.77 -8.97
C PHE A 177 8.73 -3.54 -10.37
N GLY A 178 7.83 -3.38 -11.32
CA GLY A 178 8.15 -2.98 -12.69
C GLY A 178 7.32 -1.76 -13.07
N SER A 179 7.91 -0.82 -13.77
CA SER A 179 7.24 0.38 -14.25
C SER A 179 7.79 0.76 -15.62
N MET A 180 6.92 1.16 -16.54
CA MET A 180 7.30 1.72 -17.82
C MET A 180 6.33 2.82 -18.24
N ALA A 181 6.84 3.83 -18.94
CA ALA A 181 6.01 4.87 -19.51
C ALA A 181 6.56 5.41 -20.81
N VAL A 182 5.67 5.99 -21.59
CA VAL A 182 5.95 6.78 -22.79
C VAL A 182 5.32 8.17 -22.65
N MET A 183 6.00 9.19 -23.16
CA MET A 183 5.57 10.57 -23.07
C MET A 183 5.74 11.29 -24.41
N ALA A 184 4.83 12.20 -24.72
CA ALA A 184 4.93 13.08 -25.89
C ALA A 184 4.19 14.40 -25.64
N PRO A 185 4.61 15.51 -26.25
CA PRO A 185 3.86 16.76 -26.23
C PRO A 185 2.59 16.64 -27.06
N ASP A 186 1.48 17.19 -26.57
CA ASP A 186 0.28 17.42 -27.38
C ASP A 186 0.43 18.67 -28.29
N PRO A 187 -0.52 18.94 -29.17
CA PRO A 187 -0.46 20.14 -30.06
C PRO A 187 -0.39 21.49 -29.32
N GLN A 188 -0.73 21.52 -28.03
CA GLN A 188 -0.61 22.69 -27.15
C GLN A 188 0.71 22.71 -26.36
N GLY A 189 1.62 21.76 -26.59
CA GLY A 189 2.91 21.65 -25.90
C GLY A 189 2.84 21.06 -24.49
N ARG A 190 1.68 20.54 -24.06
CA ARG A 190 1.53 19.88 -22.75
C ARG A 190 1.95 18.42 -22.86
N THR A 191 2.74 17.94 -21.92
CA THR A 191 3.17 16.54 -21.89
C THR A 191 1.99 15.62 -21.61
N GLN A 192 1.73 14.71 -22.53
CA GLN A 192 0.85 13.56 -22.33
C GLN A 192 1.69 12.34 -21.98
N ARG A 193 1.14 11.47 -21.15
CA ARG A 193 1.81 10.26 -20.65
C ARG A 193 0.87 9.06 -20.79
N ARG A 194 1.45 7.92 -21.09
CA ARG A 194 0.81 6.64 -20.90
C ARG A 194 1.78 5.67 -20.27
N SER A 195 1.35 5.02 -19.18
CA SER A 195 2.22 4.16 -18.40
C SER A 195 1.58 2.81 -18.08
N MET A 196 2.42 1.92 -17.64
CA MET A 196 2.09 0.77 -16.83
C MET A 196 2.90 0.89 -15.55
N GLU A 197 2.24 1.16 -14.45
CA GLU A 197 2.86 1.22 -13.14
C GLU A 197 2.37 0.08 -12.28
N LEU A 198 3.33 -0.73 -11.78
CA LEU A 198 3.15 -1.57 -10.62
C LEU A 198 2.20 -2.76 -10.73
N PHE A 199 1.92 -3.21 -11.94
CA PHE A 199 0.99 -4.30 -12.17
C PHE A 199 1.46 -5.64 -11.61
N CYS A 200 0.45 -6.46 -11.39
CA CYS A 200 0.50 -7.80 -10.92
C CYS A 200 -0.11 -8.78 -11.89
N SER A 201 0.62 -9.78 -12.28
CA SER A 201 0.00 -10.96 -12.88
C SER A 201 -0.72 -11.80 -11.81
N GLY A 202 -1.78 -12.49 -12.18
CA GLY A 202 -2.65 -13.19 -11.24
C GLY A 202 -2.15 -14.54 -10.71
N ASP A 203 -0.92 -14.97 -10.99
CA ASP A 203 -0.45 -16.32 -10.62
C ASP A 203 0.12 -16.44 -9.20
N GLY A 204 0.27 -15.32 -8.51
CA GLY A 204 0.69 -15.29 -7.11
C GLY A 204 2.18 -15.44 -6.86
N THR A 205 3.06 -15.48 -7.87
CA THR A 205 4.53 -15.45 -7.69
C THR A 205 5.13 -14.09 -8.03
N ARG A 206 6.20 -13.66 -7.31
CA ARG A 206 6.70 -12.30 -7.34
C ARG A 206 8.20 -12.16 -7.31
N GLY A 207 8.91 -13.14 -7.77
CA GLY A 207 10.34 -13.04 -8.00
C GLY A 207 10.67 -12.46 -9.36
N TRP A 208 11.87 -12.74 -9.80
CA TRP A 208 12.35 -12.39 -11.14
C TRP A 208 11.45 -12.94 -12.26
N GLU A 209 10.83 -14.11 -12.06
CA GLU A 209 9.95 -14.76 -13.01
C GLU A 209 8.79 -13.87 -13.47
N TRP A 210 8.32 -12.97 -12.61
CA TRP A 210 7.23 -12.08 -12.96
C TRP A 210 7.67 -10.98 -13.94
N ILE A 211 8.82 -10.33 -13.67
CA ILE A 211 9.28 -9.22 -14.51
C ILE A 211 9.88 -9.74 -15.83
N ALA A 212 10.41 -10.96 -15.81
CA ALA A 212 10.97 -11.62 -16.98
C ALA A 212 9.91 -12.23 -17.92
N ASP A 213 8.68 -12.44 -17.45
CA ASP A 213 7.59 -12.96 -18.30
C ASP A 213 7.25 -11.96 -19.41
N PRO A 214 7.46 -12.32 -20.68
CA PRO A 214 7.20 -11.42 -21.80
C PRO A 214 5.72 -11.07 -21.96
N ASN A 215 4.81 -11.87 -21.39
CA ASN A 215 3.37 -11.62 -21.44
C ASN A 215 2.86 -10.80 -20.25
N ALA A 216 3.64 -10.75 -19.17
CA ALA A 216 3.34 -9.91 -18.01
C ALA A 216 3.86 -8.47 -18.23
N PHE A 217 4.98 -8.11 -17.59
CA PHE A 217 5.47 -6.74 -17.63
C PHE A 217 5.77 -6.23 -19.04
N GLY A 218 6.69 -6.86 -19.76
CA GLY A 218 7.13 -6.43 -21.10
C GLY A 218 6.05 -6.53 -22.20
N GLY A 219 4.98 -7.30 -21.99
CA GLY A 219 3.89 -7.50 -22.94
C GLY A 219 3.02 -6.26 -23.15
N HIS A 220 3.03 -5.33 -22.19
CA HIS A 220 2.22 -4.13 -22.26
C HIS A 220 2.86 -2.97 -23.04
N ALA A 221 4.14 -3.06 -23.40
CA ALA A 221 4.89 -1.97 -24.04
C ALA A 221 4.23 -1.43 -25.32
N GLU A 222 3.78 -2.32 -26.22
CA GLU A 222 3.09 -1.90 -27.44
C GLU A 222 1.73 -1.26 -27.19
N ARG A 223 1.00 -1.76 -26.19
CA ARG A 223 -0.32 -1.22 -25.83
C ARG A 223 -0.19 0.22 -25.37
N ILE A 224 0.68 0.51 -24.38
CA ILE A 224 0.82 1.87 -23.84
C ILE A 224 1.35 2.85 -24.91
N ARG A 225 2.21 2.39 -25.81
CA ARG A 225 2.68 3.20 -26.95
C ARG A 225 1.54 3.56 -27.92
N LYS A 226 0.68 2.61 -28.28
CA LYS A 226 -0.48 2.85 -29.13
C LYS A 226 -1.49 3.77 -28.45
N GLU A 227 -1.78 3.56 -27.17
CA GLU A 227 -2.68 4.42 -26.41
C GLU A 227 -2.15 5.85 -26.27
N LEU A 228 -0.82 6.07 -26.11
CA LEU A 228 -0.25 7.43 -26.16
C LEU A 228 -0.55 8.14 -27.50
N ALA A 229 -0.41 7.44 -28.62
CA ALA A 229 -0.71 8.00 -29.94
C ALA A 229 -2.20 8.39 -30.10
N GLU A 230 -3.12 7.73 -29.38
CA GLU A 230 -4.54 8.10 -29.31
C GLU A 230 -4.78 9.30 -28.37
N ILE A 231 -4.03 9.38 -27.24
CA ILE A 231 -4.17 10.45 -26.25
C ILE A 231 -3.67 11.80 -26.78
N VAL A 232 -2.52 11.83 -27.45
CA VAL A 232 -1.86 13.07 -27.90
C VAL A 232 -2.78 13.98 -28.71
N PRO A 233 -3.50 13.54 -29.74
CA PRO A 233 -4.42 14.37 -30.50
C PRO A 233 -5.82 14.51 -29.87
N ALA A 234 -6.10 13.79 -28.78
CA ALA A 234 -7.45 13.74 -28.21
C ALA A 234 -7.90 15.08 -27.62
N GLU A 235 -9.22 15.26 -27.55
CA GLU A 235 -9.84 16.37 -26.82
C GLU A 235 -9.71 16.16 -25.31
N THR A 236 -9.69 17.24 -24.54
CA THR A 236 -9.82 17.21 -23.08
C THR A 236 -11.23 16.75 -22.70
N LEU A 237 -11.36 15.96 -21.63
CA LEU A 237 -12.66 15.50 -21.14
C LEU A 237 -13.51 16.70 -20.69
N PRO A 238 -14.66 16.99 -21.33
CA PRO A 238 -15.48 18.12 -20.93
C PRO A 238 -16.23 17.88 -19.62
N PRO A 239 -16.54 18.95 -18.85
CA PRO A 239 -17.30 18.83 -17.61
C PRO A 239 -18.70 18.25 -17.85
N ALA A 240 -19.05 17.20 -17.11
CA ALA A 240 -20.39 16.64 -17.11
C ALA A 240 -20.58 15.64 -15.96
N LYS A 241 -21.84 15.38 -15.60
CA LYS A 241 -22.19 14.21 -14.79
C LYS A 241 -22.41 12.99 -15.68
N ARG A 242 -21.71 11.90 -15.38
CA ARG A 242 -21.79 10.66 -16.16
C ARG A 242 -21.41 9.45 -15.31
N ASP A 243 -21.68 8.26 -15.82
CA ASP A 243 -21.20 7.05 -15.16
C ASP A 243 -19.69 6.93 -15.31
N VAL A 244 -19.00 6.52 -14.26
CA VAL A 244 -17.56 6.31 -14.25
C VAL A 244 -17.27 4.83 -14.04
N ILE A 245 -16.55 4.22 -14.98
CA ILE A 245 -16.02 2.87 -14.88
C ILE A 245 -14.54 2.99 -14.52
N LEU A 246 -14.15 2.57 -13.33
CA LEU A 246 -12.76 2.50 -12.91
C LEU A 246 -12.18 1.13 -13.26
N LEU A 247 -11.12 1.14 -14.07
CA LEU A 247 -10.27 -0.04 -14.21
C LEU A 247 -9.41 -0.22 -12.94
N PRO A 248 -8.88 -1.43 -12.70
CA PRO A 248 -8.01 -1.67 -11.53
C PRO A 248 -6.91 -0.63 -11.36
N GLY A 249 -6.27 -0.20 -12.47
CA GLY A 249 -5.20 0.79 -12.48
C GLY A 249 -5.59 2.20 -11.99
N GLN A 250 -6.88 2.54 -11.89
CA GLN A 250 -7.37 3.75 -11.21
C GLN A 250 -8.11 3.40 -9.92
N GLY A 251 -8.80 2.26 -9.91
CA GLY A 251 -9.57 1.79 -8.76
C GLY A 251 -8.72 1.58 -7.51
N TYR A 252 -7.42 1.24 -7.67
CA TYR A 252 -6.54 1.09 -6.54
C TYR A 252 -6.31 2.42 -5.81
N LEU A 253 -6.07 3.53 -6.52
CA LEU A 253 -5.87 4.84 -5.89
C LEU A 253 -7.16 5.30 -5.19
N GLN A 254 -8.31 5.11 -5.83
CA GLN A 254 -9.61 5.40 -5.20
C GLN A 254 -9.78 4.65 -3.88
N THR A 255 -9.47 3.36 -3.88
CA THR A 255 -9.54 2.51 -2.67
C THR A 255 -8.49 2.92 -1.63
N HIS A 256 -7.26 3.18 -2.08
CA HIS A 256 -6.14 3.58 -1.24
C HIS A 256 -6.45 4.82 -0.41
N GLU A 257 -6.88 5.89 -1.08
CA GLU A 257 -7.05 7.19 -0.46
C GLU A 257 -8.36 7.30 0.33
N THR A 258 -9.45 6.75 -0.22
CA THR A 258 -10.77 6.98 0.37
C THR A 258 -11.27 5.85 1.26
N ILE A 259 -10.65 4.68 1.25
CA ILE A 259 -10.90 3.59 2.21
C ILE A 259 -9.65 3.35 3.05
N GLY A 260 -8.51 3.08 2.42
CA GLY A 260 -7.29 2.67 3.12
C GLY A 260 -6.86 3.67 4.18
N HIS A 261 -6.44 4.86 3.76
CA HIS A 261 -5.98 5.91 4.69
C HIS A 261 -7.09 6.42 5.62
N ALA A 262 -8.35 6.44 5.16
CA ALA A 262 -9.47 6.86 6.01
C ALA A 262 -9.72 5.90 7.20
N LEU A 263 -9.32 4.63 7.07
CA LEU A 263 -9.60 3.60 8.06
C LEU A 263 -8.37 3.19 8.89
N GLU A 264 -7.25 3.90 8.83
CA GLU A 264 -6.12 3.72 9.75
C GLU A 264 -6.49 4.30 11.13
N LEU A 265 -6.41 3.46 12.18
CA LEU A 265 -6.97 3.80 13.49
C LEU A 265 -6.26 4.97 14.16
N ASP A 266 -4.94 5.06 14.10
CA ASP A 266 -4.19 6.19 14.64
C ASP A 266 -4.59 7.52 13.98
N ARG A 267 -4.93 7.52 12.69
CA ARG A 267 -5.49 8.65 11.98
C ARG A 267 -6.90 9.00 12.50
N ILE A 268 -7.75 8.00 12.73
CA ILE A 268 -9.08 8.16 13.33
C ILE A 268 -8.97 8.74 14.75
N LEU A 269 -7.93 8.36 15.49
CA LEU A 269 -7.64 8.86 16.83
C LEU A 269 -7.04 10.27 16.84
N GLY A 270 -6.56 10.77 15.69
CA GLY A 270 -6.05 12.12 15.51
C GLY A 270 -4.51 12.25 15.58
N TYR A 271 -3.75 11.15 15.55
CA TYR A 271 -2.29 11.17 15.63
C TYR A 271 -1.59 11.74 14.39
N GLU A 272 -2.28 11.81 13.25
CA GLU A 272 -1.76 12.35 11.99
C GLU A 272 -2.20 13.80 11.68
N LEU A 273 -2.98 14.44 12.56
CA LEU A 273 -3.58 15.77 12.32
C LEU A 273 -2.55 16.87 12.02
N SER A 274 -1.35 16.79 12.61
CA SER A 274 -0.29 17.79 12.43
C SER A 274 0.38 17.72 11.05
N PHE A 275 0.27 16.60 10.34
CA PHE A 275 1.00 16.36 9.08
C PHE A 275 0.09 15.91 7.94
N ALA A 276 -0.48 14.70 8.04
CA ALA A 276 -1.19 14.06 6.92
C ALA A 276 -2.73 14.11 7.07
N GLY A 277 -3.25 14.87 8.02
CA GLY A 277 -4.67 15.05 8.27
C GLY A 277 -5.33 13.90 9.05
N GLY A 278 -6.61 14.02 9.30
CA GLY A 278 -7.40 13.07 10.07
C GLY A 278 -8.20 12.08 9.22
N SER A 279 -9.36 11.70 9.75
CA SER A 279 -10.36 10.89 9.07
C SER A 279 -11.76 11.46 9.29
N HIS A 280 -12.63 11.34 8.29
CA HIS A 280 -14.07 11.60 8.44
C HIS A 280 -14.77 10.47 9.24
N VAL A 281 -14.08 9.34 9.43
CA VAL A 281 -14.57 8.23 10.26
C VAL A 281 -14.18 8.47 11.72
N ARG A 282 -15.06 8.02 12.63
CA ARG A 282 -14.84 7.98 14.08
C ARG A 282 -15.07 6.56 14.59
N VAL A 283 -14.51 6.22 15.74
CA VAL A 283 -14.64 4.87 16.32
C VAL A 283 -16.09 4.47 16.59
N GLU A 284 -16.97 5.43 16.89
CA GLU A 284 -18.41 5.20 17.12
C GLU A 284 -19.15 4.77 15.85
N HIS A 285 -18.59 5.05 14.67
CA HIS A 285 -19.14 4.70 13.38
C HIS A 285 -19.01 3.19 13.06
N ILE A 286 -18.09 2.47 13.72
CA ILE A 286 -17.87 1.03 13.51
C ILE A 286 -19.14 0.25 13.84
N GLY A 287 -19.61 -0.56 12.89
CA GLY A 287 -20.83 -1.34 12.95
C GLY A 287 -22.11 -0.57 12.59
N LYS A 288 -22.02 0.72 12.23
CA LYS A 288 -23.21 1.58 11.99
C LYS A 288 -23.15 2.37 10.69
N LEU A 289 -21.99 2.91 10.31
CA LEU A 289 -21.84 3.80 9.16
C LEU A 289 -22.06 3.04 7.86
N ARG A 290 -23.02 3.51 7.06
CA ARG A 290 -23.11 3.12 5.65
C ARG A 290 -22.02 3.88 4.88
N TYR A 291 -20.97 3.14 4.56
CA TYR A 291 -19.81 3.66 3.83
C TYR A 291 -20.01 3.68 2.33
N GLY A 292 -20.76 2.72 1.82
CA GLY A 292 -21.05 2.57 0.40
C GLY A 292 -22.32 1.77 0.13
N SER A 293 -22.57 1.49 -1.15
CA SER A 293 -23.68 0.63 -1.57
C SER A 293 -23.53 -0.79 -1.03
N ASP A 294 -24.59 -1.60 -1.12
CA ASP A 294 -24.57 -3.01 -0.67
C ASP A 294 -23.58 -3.88 -1.48
N LYS A 295 -23.12 -3.40 -2.64
CA LYS A 295 -22.10 -4.06 -3.47
C LYS A 295 -20.68 -3.87 -2.94
N LEU A 296 -20.45 -2.88 -2.07
CA LEU A 296 -19.12 -2.62 -1.53
C LEU A 296 -18.76 -3.62 -0.43
N ASN A 297 -17.79 -4.47 -0.72
CA ASN A 297 -17.14 -5.36 0.23
C ASN A 297 -15.63 -5.12 0.16
N ALA A 298 -15.06 -4.50 1.19
CA ALA A 298 -13.64 -4.17 1.27
C ALA A 298 -12.99 -4.94 2.42
N ARG A 299 -11.83 -5.53 2.16
CA ARG A 299 -11.10 -6.38 3.12
C ARG A 299 -9.67 -5.90 3.31
N ALA A 300 -9.20 -5.92 4.56
CA ALA A 300 -7.77 -6.03 4.84
C ALA A 300 -7.41 -7.51 4.67
N GLY A 301 -6.75 -7.86 3.54
CA GLY A 301 -6.67 -9.25 3.10
C GLY A 301 -5.25 -9.76 2.95
N ILE A 302 -5.13 -11.08 2.95
CA ILE A 302 -3.91 -11.80 2.59
C ILE A 302 -3.98 -12.13 1.10
N VAL A 303 -3.06 -11.57 0.32
CA VAL A 303 -2.87 -11.89 -1.10
C VAL A 303 -1.45 -12.43 -1.26
N PRO A 304 -1.28 -13.69 -1.66
CA PRO A 304 0.05 -14.25 -1.85
C PRO A 304 0.91 -13.33 -2.73
N ASN A 305 2.16 -13.11 -2.31
CA ASN A 305 3.13 -12.24 -3.00
C ASN A 305 2.78 -10.75 -3.15
N SER A 306 1.75 -10.27 -2.47
CA SER A 306 1.56 -8.83 -2.36
C SER A 306 2.51 -8.22 -1.33
N PRO A 307 3.06 -7.01 -1.56
CA PRO A 307 3.88 -6.31 -0.58
C PRO A 307 3.19 -6.07 0.77
N GLY A 308 1.85 -6.02 0.79
CA GLY A 308 1.06 -5.93 2.01
C GLY A 308 0.78 -7.27 2.69
N THR A 309 1.40 -8.37 2.24
CA THR A 309 1.36 -9.69 2.90
C THR A 309 2.73 -10.00 3.48
N PHE A 310 2.83 -10.06 4.79
CA PHE A 310 4.09 -10.16 5.52
C PHE A 310 4.08 -11.19 6.65
N GLY A 311 2.98 -11.94 6.82
CA GLY A 311 2.81 -13.02 7.78
C GLY A 311 2.61 -12.59 9.23
N PHE A 312 3.39 -11.65 9.73
CA PHE A 312 3.31 -11.07 11.06
C PHE A 312 3.59 -9.58 10.98
N ASP A 313 2.85 -8.76 11.71
CA ASP A 313 3.10 -7.31 11.79
C ASP A 313 4.30 -6.98 12.71
N ASP A 314 4.63 -5.71 12.87
CA ASP A 314 5.76 -5.24 13.67
C ASP A 314 5.47 -5.17 15.19
N GLU A 315 4.33 -5.73 15.62
CA GLU A 315 4.01 -6.08 17.00
C GLU A 315 3.98 -7.62 17.21
N GLY A 316 4.37 -8.38 16.18
CA GLY A 316 4.45 -9.83 16.21
C GLY A 316 3.10 -10.53 16.10
N THR A 317 2.04 -9.80 15.72
CA THR A 317 0.70 -10.36 15.56
C THR A 317 0.59 -11.07 14.21
N PRO A 318 0.10 -12.33 14.16
CA PRO A 318 -0.13 -13.03 12.90
C PRO A 318 -1.11 -12.28 12.01
N GLN A 319 -0.74 -12.09 10.74
CA GLN A 319 -1.60 -11.39 9.78
C GLN A 319 -2.93 -12.11 9.57
N ARG A 320 -4.02 -11.34 9.51
CA ARG A 320 -5.39 -11.84 9.35
C ARG A 320 -6.03 -11.29 8.11
N ASP A 321 -7.03 -12.01 7.63
CA ASP A 321 -7.97 -11.58 6.59
C ASP A 321 -9.32 -11.23 7.26
N TYR A 322 -9.78 -9.97 7.10
CA TYR A 322 -11.03 -9.52 7.72
C TYR A 322 -11.66 -8.38 6.91
N TYR A 323 -12.99 -8.24 7.03
CA TYR A 323 -13.69 -7.13 6.40
C TYR A 323 -13.46 -5.81 7.15
N LEU A 324 -13.18 -4.77 6.40
CA LEU A 324 -13.28 -3.37 6.81
C LEU A 324 -14.70 -2.85 6.57
N ILE A 325 -15.22 -3.14 5.36
CA ILE A 325 -16.57 -2.79 4.96
C ILE A 325 -17.22 -4.07 4.43
N LYS A 326 -18.43 -4.37 4.90
CA LYS A 326 -19.20 -5.53 4.45
C LYS A 326 -20.63 -5.11 4.09
N ASN A 327 -21.05 -5.41 2.86
CA ASN A 327 -22.35 -4.99 2.32
C ASN A 327 -22.60 -3.48 2.54
N GLY A 328 -21.57 -2.67 2.28
CA GLY A 328 -21.59 -1.22 2.43
C GLY A 328 -21.51 -0.69 3.87
N ILE A 329 -21.50 -1.54 4.88
CA ILE A 329 -21.40 -1.13 6.29
C ILE A 329 -19.97 -1.23 6.77
N LEU A 330 -19.45 -0.15 7.38
CA LEU A 330 -18.17 -0.14 8.08
C LEU A 330 -18.23 -1.08 9.29
N VAL A 331 -17.43 -2.14 9.29
CA VAL A 331 -17.44 -3.17 10.34
C VAL A 331 -16.14 -3.26 11.14
N ASN A 332 -15.02 -2.74 10.59
CA ASN A 332 -13.72 -2.73 11.26
C ASN A 332 -12.82 -1.65 10.66
N VAL A 333 -11.63 -1.48 11.24
CA VAL A 333 -10.60 -0.53 10.81
C VAL A 333 -9.22 -1.20 10.81
N LEU A 334 -8.23 -0.55 10.22
CA LEU A 334 -6.82 -0.96 10.27
C LEU A 334 -6.24 -0.54 11.61
N SER A 335 -5.82 -1.50 12.43
CA SER A 335 -5.38 -1.22 13.80
C SER A 335 -4.19 -2.08 14.22
N SER A 336 -3.32 -1.50 15.03
CA SER A 336 -2.33 -2.20 15.86
C SER A 336 -2.95 -2.68 17.18
N ARG A 337 -2.19 -3.45 17.98
CA ARG A 337 -2.56 -3.77 19.37
C ARG A 337 -2.51 -2.52 20.25
N THR A 338 -1.50 -1.70 20.04
CA THR A 338 -1.20 -0.49 20.84
C THR A 338 -2.40 0.47 20.95
N ASP A 339 -3.23 0.60 19.92
CA ASP A 339 -4.26 1.62 19.83
C ASP A 339 -5.67 1.13 20.20
N LEU A 340 -5.84 -0.18 20.45
CA LEU A 340 -7.15 -0.77 20.73
C LEU A 340 -7.78 -0.26 22.04
N ALA A 341 -6.99 -0.11 23.09
CA ALA A 341 -7.49 0.34 24.39
C ALA A 341 -8.06 1.75 24.30
N GLU A 342 -7.34 2.66 23.64
CA GLU A 342 -7.79 4.05 23.44
C GLU A 342 -9.04 4.12 22.56
N ALA A 343 -9.06 3.39 21.45
CA ALA A 343 -10.21 3.34 20.56
C ALA A 343 -11.48 2.87 21.27
N ASN A 344 -11.38 1.79 22.04
CA ASN A 344 -12.50 1.23 22.78
C ASN A 344 -12.96 2.16 23.92
N ALA A 345 -12.04 2.84 24.60
CA ALA A 345 -12.37 3.85 25.59
C ALA A 345 -13.11 5.04 24.96
N LYS A 346 -12.63 5.58 23.84
CA LYS A 346 -13.33 6.65 23.11
C LYS A 346 -14.69 6.23 22.58
N ALA A 347 -14.85 4.98 22.14
CA ALA A 347 -16.15 4.45 21.72
C ALA A 347 -17.15 4.21 22.87
N GLY A 348 -16.70 4.19 24.11
CA GLY A 348 -17.49 3.80 25.28
C GLY A 348 -17.97 2.34 25.24
N ARG A 349 -17.36 1.52 24.41
CA ARG A 349 -17.68 0.10 24.20
C ARG A 349 -16.52 -0.64 23.53
N VAL A 350 -16.53 -1.96 23.56
CA VAL A 350 -15.62 -2.77 22.74
C VAL A 350 -16.07 -2.68 21.27
N ALA A 351 -15.54 -1.67 20.57
CA ALA A 351 -15.79 -1.46 19.14
C ALA A 351 -14.86 -2.32 18.26
N ILE A 352 -13.62 -2.52 18.70
CA ILE A 352 -12.62 -3.34 18.04
C ILE A 352 -12.17 -4.43 19.03
N LYS A 353 -12.40 -5.70 18.68
CA LYS A 353 -12.12 -6.83 19.56
C LYS A 353 -10.68 -7.33 19.50
N GLU A 354 -10.06 -7.21 18.32
CA GLU A 354 -8.75 -7.77 18.02
C GLU A 354 -7.98 -6.83 17.09
N SER A 355 -6.66 -6.84 17.20
CA SER A 355 -5.77 -6.10 16.29
C SER A 355 -6.05 -6.43 14.82
N GLY A 356 -6.06 -5.40 14.00
CA GLY A 356 -6.12 -5.49 12.55
C GLY A 356 -4.79 -5.83 11.89
N THR A 357 -3.76 -6.19 12.67
CA THR A 357 -2.41 -6.53 12.17
C THR A 357 -1.82 -5.45 11.26
N ALA A 358 -2.02 -4.19 11.65
CA ALA A 358 -1.64 -3.02 10.86
C ALA A 358 -0.37 -2.32 11.37
N ALA A 359 0.24 -2.79 12.48
CA ALA A 359 1.47 -2.22 13.01
C ALA A 359 2.63 -2.48 12.05
N ARG A 360 3.15 -1.42 11.40
CA ARG A 360 4.26 -1.55 10.44
C ARG A 360 5.25 -0.39 10.60
N ALA A 361 6.54 -0.69 10.42
CA ALA A 361 7.62 0.28 10.36
C ALA A 361 8.43 0.10 9.07
N CYS A 362 8.85 1.19 8.44
CA CYS A 362 9.59 1.13 7.18
C CYS A 362 11.06 0.71 7.34
N ALA A 363 11.62 0.84 8.56
CA ALA A 363 13.02 0.53 8.86
C ALA A 363 13.21 0.19 10.35
N PHE A 364 14.37 -0.38 10.70
CA PHE A 364 14.70 -0.69 12.10
C PHE A 364 14.72 0.55 13.00
N TYR A 365 15.06 1.73 12.44
CA TYR A 365 15.16 3.00 13.15
C TYR A 365 13.83 3.79 13.18
N ARG A 366 12.70 3.13 12.91
CA ARG A 366 11.36 3.71 12.99
C ARG A 366 10.46 2.94 13.95
N THR A 367 9.57 3.65 14.62
CA THR A 367 8.50 3.01 15.41
C THR A 367 7.40 2.50 14.48
N PRO A 368 6.80 1.33 14.77
CA PRO A 368 5.57 0.92 14.09
C PRO A 368 4.44 1.93 14.33
N ILE A 369 3.67 2.14 13.28
CA ILE A 369 2.42 2.92 13.28
C ILE A 369 1.35 2.13 12.54
N ASP A 370 0.08 2.53 12.67
CA ASP A 370 -1.00 1.88 11.91
C ASP A 370 -0.83 2.17 10.42
N ARG A 371 -0.69 1.12 9.63
CA ARG A 371 -0.48 1.22 8.17
C ARG A 371 -1.39 0.25 7.44
N MET A 372 -1.73 0.62 6.22
CA MET A 372 -2.41 -0.32 5.33
C MET A 372 -1.63 -1.62 5.17
N THR A 373 -2.37 -2.71 5.15
CA THR A 373 -1.97 -4.01 4.58
C THR A 373 -2.43 -4.05 3.12
N ASN A 374 -2.98 -5.18 2.62
CA ASN A 374 -3.66 -5.15 1.33
C ASN A 374 -5.12 -4.75 1.55
N ILE A 375 -5.60 -3.72 0.86
CA ILE A 375 -7.01 -3.37 0.87
C ILE A 375 -7.61 -3.85 -0.45
N ASN A 376 -8.44 -4.88 -0.37
CA ASN A 376 -9.02 -5.52 -1.53
C ASN A 376 -10.52 -5.28 -1.60
N ILE A 377 -11.03 -5.00 -2.78
CA ILE A 377 -12.45 -5.03 -3.07
C ILE A 377 -12.80 -6.44 -3.55
N ASP A 378 -13.78 -7.09 -2.92
CA ASP A 378 -14.22 -8.41 -3.35
C ASP A 378 -14.80 -8.34 -4.75
N PRO A 379 -14.51 -9.31 -5.64
CA PRO A 379 -15.17 -9.42 -6.94
C PRO A 379 -16.68 -9.56 -6.78
N GLY A 380 -17.41 -8.91 -7.68
CA GLY A 380 -18.86 -9.03 -7.76
C GLY A 380 -19.33 -10.07 -8.78
N SER A 381 -20.58 -9.90 -9.21
CA SER A 381 -21.24 -10.76 -10.19
C SER A 381 -21.73 -10.01 -11.43
N ASP A 382 -21.30 -8.77 -11.65
CA ASP A 382 -21.77 -7.95 -12.78
C ASP A 382 -21.00 -8.22 -14.10
N GLY A 383 -20.33 -9.35 -14.20
CA GLY A 383 -19.69 -9.86 -15.42
C GLY A 383 -18.28 -9.32 -15.68
N THR A 384 -17.92 -9.25 -16.95
CA THR A 384 -16.65 -8.76 -17.46
C THR A 384 -16.67 -7.23 -17.65
N LEU A 385 -15.56 -6.65 -18.09
CA LEU A 385 -15.52 -5.24 -18.50
C LEU A 385 -16.51 -4.97 -19.65
N ASP A 386 -16.59 -5.86 -20.62
CA ASP A 386 -17.50 -5.71 -21.78
C ASP A 386 -18.97 -5.75 -21.35
N ASP A 387 -19.32 -6.60 -20.37
CA ASP A 387 -20.68 -6.65 -19.81
C ASP A 387 -21.03 -5.32 -19.10
N ILE A 388 -20.07 -4.73 -18.35
CA ILE A 388 -20.26 -3.45 -17.67
C ILE A 388 -20.37 -2.31 -18.68
N ILE A 389 -19.55 -2.31 -19.75
CA ILE A 389 -19.64 -1.35 -20.85
C ILE A 389 -21.00 -1.47 -21.54
N ALA A 390 -21.42 -2.66 -21.91
CA ALA A 390 -22.71 -2.92 -22.59
C ALA A 390 -23.92 -2.43 -21.76
N ALA A 391 -23.80 -2.46 -20.44
CA ALA A 391 -24.82 -1.96 -19.51
C ALA A 391 -24.72 -0.46 -19.20
N THR A 392 -23.84 0.29 -19.87
CA THR A 392 -23.59 1.73 -19.62
C THR A 392 -24.08 2.57 -20.81
N GLU A 393 -25.05 3.43 -20.58
CA GLU A 393 -25.63 4.29 -21.62
C GLU A 393 -24.74 5.50 -21.92
N ASN A 394 -24.26 6.20 -20.86
CA ASN A 394 -23.41 7.39 -20.97
C ASN A 394 -22.36 7.40 -19.84
N GLY A 395 -21.12 7.15 -20.18
CA GLY A 395 -20.06 7.03 -19.18
C GLY A 395 -18.67 7.24 -19.75
N VAL A 396 -17.68 7.10 -18.85
CA VAL A 396 -16.26 7.06 -19.19
C VAL A 396 -15.58 5.92 -18.45
N ILE A 397 -14.60 5.30 -19.10
CA ILE A 397 -13.68 4.34 -18.49
C ILE A 397 -12.40 5.13 -18.16
N LEU A 398 -11.93 5.05 -16.91
CA LEU A 398 -10.73 5.73 -16.41
C LEU A 398 -9.66 4.72 -16.01
N ASP A 399 -8.40 5.02 -16.33
CA ASP A 399 -7.27 4.15 -16.06
C ASP A 399 -6.00 4.95 -15.75
N VAL A 400 -5.24 4.48 -14.78
CA VAL A 400 -3.95 5.00 -14.29
C VAL A 400 -3.98 6.45 -13.81
N PRO A 401 -3.69 6.70 -12.52
CA PRO A 401 -3.67 8.05 -11.97
C PRO A 401 -2.48 8.87 -12.48
N VAL A 402 -2.70 10.16 -12.67
CA VAL A 402 -1.66 11.15 -12.99
C VAL A 402 -1.57 12.25 -11.94
N SER A 403 -2.67 12.55 -11.28
CA SER A 403 -2.74 13.54 -10.21
C SER A 403 -3.83 13.17 -9.19
N TRP A 404 -3.62 13.58 -7.94
CA TRP A 404 -4.62 13.38 -6.90
C TRP A 404 -4.54 14.47 -5.84
N SER A 405 -5.70 14.91 -5.39
CA SER A 405 -5.91 15.81 -4.26
C SER A 405 -7.00 15.23 -3.35
N ILE A 406 -6.77 15.30 -2.06
CA ILE A 406 -7.63 14.67 -1.06
C ILE A 406 -7.88 15.66 0.08
N GLY A 407 -9.10 15.73 0.58
CA GLY A 407 -9.44 16.45 1.78
C GLY A 407 -8.64 15.95 3.00
N SER A 408 -8.32 16.86 3.92
CA SER A 408 -7.49 16.55 5.09
C SER A 408 -8.06 15.40 5.95
N ASN A 409 -9.39 15.21 5.95
CA ASN A 409 -10.04 14.09 6.63
C ASN A 409 -10.47 12.97 5.69
N ARG A 410 -10.01 12.95 4.42
CA ARG A 410 -10.36 11.94 3.41
C ARG A 410 -11.86 11.97 3.02
N GLU A 411 -12.54 13.07 3.29
CA GLU A 411 -13.99 13.26 3.07
C GLU A 411 -14.34 13.57 1.63
N HIS A 412 -13.43 14.17 0.86
CA HIS A 412 -13.59 14.44 -0.57
C HIS A 412 -12.29 14.21 -1.33
N PHE A 413 -12.40 14.04 -2.63
CA PHE A 413 -11.28 13.77 -3.52
C PHE A 413 -11.46 14.44 -4.88
N HIS A 414 -10.32 14.66 -5.56
CA HIS A 414 -10.23 15.11 -6.93
C HIS A 414 -9.04 14.40 -7.59
N PHE A 415 -9.32 13.55 -8.58
CA PHE A 415 -8.32 12.71 -9.23
C PHE A 415 -8.27 12.95 -10.73
N GLY A 416 -7.04 13.02 -11.27
CA GLY A 416 -6.78 13.00 -12.70
C GLY A 416 -6.20 11.66 -13.13
N THR A 417 -6.57 11.19 -14.32
CA THR A 417 -6.06 9.95 -14.91
C THR A 417 -5.36 10.21 -16.25
N GLU A 418 -4.56 9.25 -16.71
CA GLU A 418 -3.81 9.39 -17.97
C GLU A 418 -4.74 9.38 -19.19
N ILE A 419 -5.82 8.61 -19.13
CA ILE A 419 -6.71 8.34 -20.25
C ILE A 419 -8.14 8.15 -19.80
N ALA A 420 -9.09 8.60 -20.63
CA ALA A 420 -10.47 8.18 -20.55
C ALA A 420 -10.97 7.67 -21.92
N TRP A 421 -11.78 6.61 -21.88
CA TRP A 421 -12.55 6.16 -23.04
C TRP A 421 -14.02 6.47 -22.82
N GLU A 422 -14.62 7.18 -23.76
CA GLU A 422 -16.06 7.44 -23.74
C GLU A 422 -16.86 6.14 -23.95
N VAL A 423 -17.94 6.00 -23.20
CA VAL A 423 -18.93 4.93 -23.41
C VAL A 423 -20.27 5.56 -23.76
N LYS A 424 -20.81 5.23 -24.92
CA LYS A 424 -22.15 5.63 -25.38
C LYS A 424 -22.94 4.43 -25.86
N ASN A 425 -24.17 4.30 -25.35
CA ASN A 425 -25.10 3.23 -25.75
C ASN A 425 -24.45 1.84 -25.71
N GLY A 426 -23.73 1.56 -24.63
CA GLY A 426 -23.07 0.26 -24.42
C GLY A 426 -21.82 0.02 -25.28
N LYS A 427 -21.21 1.04 -25.85
CA LYS A 427 -20.04 0.90 -26.72
C LYS A 427 -18.97 1.93 -26.37
N LYS A 428 -17.72 1.49 -26.36
CA LYS A 428 -16.56 2.35 -26.32
C LYS A 428 -16.46 3.13 -27.62
N THR A 429 -16.29 4.47 -27.56
CA THR A 429 -16.30 5.35 -28.75
C THR A 429 -14.97 6.06 -28.91
N LYS A 430 -14.73 7.19 -28.27
CA LYS A 430 -13.53 8.00 -28.44
C LYS A 430 -12.67 8.08 -27.19
N VAL A 431 -11.43 8.53 -27.35
CA VAL A 431 -10.48 8.79 -26.28
C VAL A 431 -10.54 10.25 -25.86
N TYR A 432 -10.36 10.53 -24.58
CA TYR A 432 -10.10 11.85 -24.01
C TYR A 432 -8.77 11.89 -23.29
N LYS A 433 -8.08 13.02 -23.35
CA LYS A 433 -6.91 13.34 -22.54
C LYS A 433 -7.28 14.16 -21.29
N ASN A 434 -6.37 14.22 -20.34
CA ASN A 434 -6.50 14.97 -19.08
C ASN A 434 -7.85 14.74 -18.36
N PRO A 435 -8.34 13.50 -18.26
CA PRO A 435 -9.61 13.28 -17.61
C PRO A 435 -9.47 13.44 -16.09
N THR A 436 -10.46 14.12 -15.51
CA THR A 436 -10.60 14.27 -14.05
C THR A 436 -11.96 13.78 -13.57
N TYR A 437 -12.05 13.41 -12.31
CA TYR A 437 -13.30 13.13 -11.62
C TYR A 437 -13.16 13.47 -10.13
N HIS A 438 -14.25 13.88 -9.51
CA HIS A 438 -14.24 14.30 -8.10
C HIS A 438 -15.56 13.99 -7.42
N GLY A 439 -15.53 14.03 -6.09
CA GLY A 439 -16.72 13.79 -5.28
C GLY A 439 -16.46 13.71 -3.79
N HIS A 440 -17.53 13.50 -3.03
CA HIS A 440 -17.46 13.17 -1.62
C HIS A 440 -17.35 11.65 -1.42
N THR A 441 -16.47 11.22 -0.54
CA THR A 441 -16.13 9.80 -0.32
C THR A 441 -17.35 8.91 -0.12
N LEU A 442 -18.23 9.26 0.83
CA LEU A 442 -19.38 8.41 1.12
C LEU A 442 -20.41 8.42 -0.01
N GLU A 443 -20.67 9.58 -0.63
CA GLU A 443 -21.58 9.69 -1.78
C GLU A 443 -21.08 8.86 -2.96
N PHE A 444 -19.79 8.97 -3.26
CA PHE A 444 -19.15 8.22 -4.35
C PHE A 444 -19.27 6.71 -4.14
N TRP A 445 -18.89 6.18 -2.95
CA TRP A 445 -19.01 4.75 -2.67
C TRP A 445 -20.46 4.26 -2.61
N ASN A 446 -21.40 5.12 -2.23
CA ASN A 446 -22.83 4.78 -2.30
C ASN A 446 -23.38 4.77 -3.73
N SER A 447 -22.70 5.42 -4.70
CA SER A 447 -23.07 5.36 -6.12
C SER A 447 -22.53 4.12 -6.85
N LEU A 448 -21.74 3.26 -6.20
CA LEU A 448 -21.25 2.00 -6.74
C LEU A 448 -22.43 1.06 -7.08
N ASP A 449 -22.66 0.80 -8.36
CA ASP A 449 -23.79 0.00 -8.81
C ASP A 449 -23.39 -1.29 -9.55
N LYS A 450 -22.12 -1.38 -10.01
CA LYS A 450 -21.58 -2.60 -10.61
C LYS A 450 -20.18 -2.91 -10.12
N VAL A 451 -19.95 -4.19 -9.85
CA VAL A 451 -18.65 -4.75 -9.48
C VAL A 451 -18.39 -5.97 -10.36
N GLY A 452 -17.33 -5.91 -11.13
CA GLY A 452 -16.94 -6.96 -12.06
C GLY A 452 -16.60 -8.30 -11.39
N SER A 453 -16.66 -9.34 -12.16
CA SER A 453 -16.37 -10.70 -11.71
C SER A 453 -14.88 -10.89 -11.37
N LYS A 454 -14.55 -12.07 -10.83
CA LYS A 454 -13.14 -12.44 -10.55
C LYS A 454 -12.21 -12.30 -11.75
N ALA A 455 -12.75 -12.47 -12.98
CA ALA A 455 -11.96 -12.30 -14.20
C ALA A 455 -11.47 -10.85 -14.43
N THR A 456 -12.09 -9.87 -13.82
CA THR A 456 -11.71 -8.44 -13.90
C THR A 456 -10.83 -8.00 -12.73
N TRP A 457 -10.62 -8.89 -11.75
CA TRP A 457 -9.88 -8.57 -10.54
C TRP A 457 -8.38 -8.63 -10.80
N CYS A 458 -7.69 -7.54 -10.48
CA CYS A 458 -6.23 -7.42 -10.58
C CYS A 458 -5.67 -6.96 -9.24
N LEU A 459 -4.47 -7.43 -8.89
CA LEU A 459 -3.74 -6.93 -7.75
C LEU A 459 -2.83 -5.78 -8.21
N GLU A 460 -3.11 -4.58 -7.80
CA GLU A 460 -2.28 -3.40 -8.04
C GLU A 460 -1.33 -3.17 -6.86
N GLN A 461 -0.10 -2.76 -7.13
CA GLN A 461 0.90 -2.52 -6.10
C GLN A 461 1.15 -1.03 -5.88
N VAL A 462 1.43 -0.66 -4.64
CA VAL A 462 1.83 0.69 -4.24
C VAL A 462 3.18 0.59 -3.54
N PRO A 463 4.28 1.05 -4.17
CA PRO A 463 5.63 0.95 -3.60
C PRO A 463 5.98 2.09 -2.65
N ASN A 464 5.20 3.17 -2.62
CA ASN A 464 5.59 4.46 -2.06
C ASN A 464 4.52 5.12 -1.20
N CYS A 465 3.67 4.35 -0.53
CA CYS A 465 2.68 4.92 0.39
C CYS A 465 3.35 5.58 1.60
N GLY A 466 3.24 6.90 1.70
CA GLY A 466 3.84 7.70 2.77
C GLY A 466 2.88 8.02 3.91
N LYS A 467 3.39 8.02 5.16
CA LYS A 467 2.67 8.44 6.37
C LYS A 467 3.63 8.74 7.50
N GLY A 468 3.18 9.51 8.48
CA GLY A 468 3.94 9.83 9.68
C GLY A 468 4.91 10.98 9.50
N GLU A 469 5.35 11.54 10.63
CA GLU A 469 6.39 12.58 10.67
C GLU A 469 7.42 12.21 11.76
N PRO A 470 8.66 11.88 11.37
CA PRO A 470 9.21 11.83 10.00
C PRO A 470 8.54 10.76 9.13
N ASN A 471 8.43 11.04 7.81
CA ASN A 471 7.71 10.18 6.88
C ASN A 471 8.23 8.74 6.86
N GLN A 472 7.30 7.78 6.81
CA GLN A 472 7.55 6.35 6.64
C GLN A 472 6.93 5.89 5.32
N ILE A 473 7.76 5.45 4.39
CA ILE A 473 7.33 4.88 3.10
C ILE A 473 7.12 3.37 3.28
N MET A 474 5.97 2.87 2.83
CA MET A 474 5.60 1.46 2.89
C MET A 474 5.08 0.94 1.56
N GLU A 475 5.38 -0.30 1.28
CA GLU A 475 4.86 -1.06 0.15
C GLU A 475 3.60 -1.83 0.56
N LEU A 476 2.62 -1.88 -0.32
CA LEU A 476 1.37 -2.62 -0.13
C LEU A 476 0.70 -2.97 -1.47
N GLY A 477 -0.45 -3.64 -1.44
CA GLY A 477 -1.20 -3.97 -2.63
C GLY A 477 -2.70 -3.79 -2.46
N HIS A 478 -3.39 -3.64 -3.59
CA HIS A 478 -4.85 -3.53 -3.66
C HIS A 478 -5.39 -4.48 -4.72
N GLY A 479 -6.18 -5.44 -4.30
CA GLY A 479 -6.90 -6.31 -5.22
C GLY A 479 -8.20 -5.64 -5.66
N ILE A 480 -8.31 -5.26 -6.93
CA ILE A 480 -9.37 -4.40 -7.44
C ILE A 480 -10.05 -5.05 -8.65
N PRO A 481 -11.38 -5.26 -8.62
CA PRO A 481 -12.18 -5.54 -9.81
C PRO A 481 -12.49 -4.26 -10.59
N VAL A 482 -13.00 -4.40 -11.82
CA VAL A 482 -13.64 -3.28 -12.52
C VAL A 482 -14.87 -2.83 -11.73
N MET A 483 -15.04 -1.53 -11.54
CA MET A 483 -16.15 -0.95 -10.77
C MET A 483 -16.83 0.18 -11.54
N ARG A 484 -18.17 0.25 -11.51
CA ARG A 484 -18.93 1.37 -12.07
C ARG A 484 -19.65 2.15 -10.98
N PHE A 485 -19.51 3.48 -11.09
CA PHE A 485 -20.13 4.48 -10.20
C PHE A 485 -21.07 5.34 -11.03
N ARG A 486 -22.25 5.64 -10.47
CA ARG A 486 -23.31 6.36 -11.17
C ARG A 486 -23.20 7.87 -10.93
N ASN A 487 -23.47 8.64 -12.01
CA ASN A 487 -23.71 10.08 -11.94
C ASN A 487 -22.59 10.89 -11.23
N VAL A 488 -21.35 10.61 -11.58
CA VAL A 488 -20.14 11.24 -11.00
C VAL A 488 -19.79 12.52 -11.77
N ASP A 489 -19.34 13.54 -11.06
CA ASP A 489 -18.80 14.76 -11.65
C ASP A 489 -17.44 14.48 -12.28
N THR A 490 -17.30 14.75 -13.58
CA THR A 490 -16.11 14.48 -14.38
C THR A 490 -15.73 15.71 -15.23
N GLY A 491 -14.42 15.84 -15.56
CA GLY A 491 -13.89 16.97 -16.29
C GLY A 491 -13.84 18.27 -15.47
N GLU A 492 -13.09 19.24 -15.95
CA GLU A 492 -12.98 20.58 -15.36
C GLU A 492 -13.36 21.64 -16.39
N LYS A 493 -13.83 22.80 -15.90
CA LYS A 493 -13.90 24.00 -16.71
C LYS A 493 -12.47 24.52 -16.90
N GLU A 494 -12.09 24.81 -18.15
CA GLU A 494 -10.84 25.50 -18.49
C GLU A 494 -10.80 26.90 -17.84
#